data_3dcab19e2a35b9e5c5e9ebe01835711b
#
_entry.id   3dcab19e2a35b9e5c5e9ebe01835711b
#
_cell.length_a   1.000
_cell.length_b   1.000
_cell.length_c   1.000
_cell.angle_alpha   90.00
_cell.angle_beta   90.00
_cell.angle_gamma   90.00
#
_symmetry.space_group_name_H-M   'P 1'
#
loop_
_entity.id
_entity.type
_entity.pdbx_description
1 polymer ?
#
loop_
_entity_poly.entity_id
_entity_poly.type
_entity_poly.pdbx_seq_one_letter_code
_entity_poly.pdbx_strand_id
1 'polypeptide(L)'
;MKKQIEYLLDKGLIRPSTSPYGAPVLFTPKPDGSLRMCIDYRALNTQTIKNKYPIPRIDDLLDQLRGATIFSKLDLRSGYWQIRMADNSIHKTAFRTRYGSYEYFVMPFGITNAPATFQADMNHILRPLLDECVVVYLDDILIYSRDMKQHIEHLRHVFELLRREKFYVKLSKSEFALKKVQFLGHMVSAQGFHVDPKKIEAVRTWKTPENVKELQQFLGFANYYNRFVPQYAKIATPLTNLLKKNTPFKWEDVHLQAMEQLKTALTSAPVLILPDPEKDYVIEADSSDQAVGAVLMQDQGKGLQPIAYLSKKLHGAELNYPIHDKEALAIITAFKTWRCYLEGRKTTVYTDHCSLKYLKTQPTLSRRQVRWIDFLETHFDYDIVYKPGHKNKADALSRPGHVAAIQIEGMNPLLKGLFTHGYTIDPKIPLAEKKKLLQWDHDVALCKGSTKIWVPNYPPLWQLLLEEFHDVLYAGHIGSNKTLAGIAKVYYWPHMANDMQKFVTSCDTCQQMKSTKQKKAGLLQPLTVPEQPWQVVSLDFITGLPPTNAGHDAILVVIDKFSKITSFRHIQPHARRKRHSYSSNTSSHSTGSQ
;
A
#
# COMPACT_ATOMS: atom_id res chain seq x y z
N MET A 1 -38.45 13.92 24.58
CA MET A 1 -37.97 15.26 24.96
C MET A 1 -38.37 15.62 26.37
N LYS A 2 -39.68 15.74 26.71
CA LYS A 2 -40.15 16.17 28.05
C LYS A 2 -39.48 15.41 29.20
N LYS A 3 -39.58 14.10 29.23
CA LYS A 3 -38.95 13.23 30.25
C LYS A 3 -37.44 13.44 30.39
N GLN A 4 -36.72 13.76 29.30
CA GLN A 4 -35.27 13.99 29.33
C GLN A 4 -34.94 15.36 29.90
N ILE A 5 -35.74 16.38 29.61
CA ILE A 5 -35.58 17.73 30.21
C ILE A 5 -35.88 17.68 31.71
N GLU A 6 -37.00 17.05 32.10
CA GLU A 6 -37.38 16.86 33.50
C GLU A 6 -36.25 16.16 34.27
N TYR A 7 -35.69 15.07 33.70
CA TYR A 7 -34.55 14.39 34.30
C TYR A 7 -33.31 15.28 34.49
N LEU A 8 -32.99 16.11 33.47
CA LEU A 8 -31.84 17.01 33.55
C LEU A 8 -32.05 18.14 34.59
N LEU A 9 -33.29 18.66 34.71
CA LEU A 9 -33.66 19.63 35.70
C LEU A 9 -33.61 19.04 37.14
N ASP A 10 -34.19 17.86 37.34
CA ASP A 10 -34.18 17.15 38.60
C ASP A 10 -32.75 16.84 39.09
N LYS A 11 -31.84 16.54 38.17
CA LYS A 11 -30.41 16.35 38.46
C LYS A 11 -29.62 17.65 38.62
N GLY A 12 -30.22 18.81 38.47
CA GLY A 12 -29.54 20.09 38.55
C GLY A 12 -28.46 20.31 37.51
N LEU A 13 -28.57 19.62 36.37
CA LEU A 13 -27.60 19.71 35.28
C LEU A 13 -27.88 20.88 34.33
N ILE A 14 -29.17 21.30 34.26
CA ILE A 14 -29.62 22.43 33.47
C ILE A 14 -30.52 23.35 34.29
N ARG A 15 -30.70 24.58 33.82
CA ARG A 15 -31.70 25.52 34.35
C ARG A 15 -32.44 26.22 33.18
N PRO A 16 -33.62 26.83 33.43
CA PRO A 16 -34.24 27.74 32.51
C PRO A 16 -33.28 28.88 32.13
N SER A 17 -33.31 29.31 30.87
CA SER A 17 -32.39 30.33 30.33
C SER A 17 -33.11 31.47 29.64
N THR A 18 -32.61 32.68 29.86
CA THR A 18 -32.96 33.89 29.13
C THR A 18 -31.84 34.33 28.19
N SER A 19 -30.86 33.44 27.97
CA SER A 19 -29.71 33.74 27.14
C SER A 19 -30.10 34.09 25.71
N PRO A 20 -29.38 35.00 25.06
CA PRO A 20 -29.55 35.30 23.62
C PRO A 20 -29.07 34.12 22.75
N TYR A 21 -28.25 33.21 23.26
CA TYR A 21 -27.86 31.99 22.58
C TYR A 21 -29.03 31.00 22.56
N GLY A 22 -29.01 30.06 21.59
CA GLY A 22 -30.08 29.07 21.53
C GLY A 22 -29.84 28.05 20.43
N ALA A 23 -29.12 26.99 20.79
CA ALA A 23 -28.86 25.85 19.88
C ALA A 23 -30.14 25.00 19.68
N PRO A 24 -30.39 24.45 18.49
CA PRO A 24 -31.52 23.55 18.25
C PRO A 24 -31.26 22.16 18.83
N VAL A 25 -32.33 21.44 19.14
CA VAL A 25 -32.27 20.05 19.63
C VAL A 25 -32.56 19.08 18.50
N LEU A 26 -31.73 18.04 18.41
CA LEU A 26 -31.86 16.92 17.48
C LEU A 26 -32.02 15.61 18.24
N PHE A 27 -32.62 14.60 17.59
CA PHE A 27 -32.72 13.26 18.13
C PHE A 27 -31.96 12.28 17.23
N THR A 28 -31.10 11.48 17.85
CA THR A 28 -30.35 10.44 17.18
C THR A 28 -30.74 9.06 17.75
N PRO A 29 -30.97 8.05 16.91
CA PRO A 29 -31.26 6.70 17.37
C PRO A 29 -30.04 6.10 18.07
N LYS A 30 -30.27 5.39 19.18
CA LYS A 30 -29.26 4.54 19.81
C LYS A 30 -29.36 3.11 19.26
N PRO A 31 -28.33 2.25 19.48
CA PRO A 31 -28.38 0.84 19.08
C PRO A 31 -29.55 0.06 19.70
N ASP A 32 -30.04 0.49 20.84
CA ASP A 32 -31.20 -0.11 21.54
C ASP A 32 -32.56 0.40 21.02
N GLY A 33 -32.57 1.18 19.92
CA GLY A 33 -33.77 1.77 19.32
C GLY A 33 -34.31 3.00 20.06
N SER A 34 -33.80 3.34 21.25
CA SER A 34 -34.18 4.56 21.97
C SER A 34 -33.53 5.81 21.34
N LEU A 35 -34.18 6.98 21.57
CA LEU A 35 -33.68 8.25 21.04
C LEU A 35 -32.81 8.97 22.06
N ARG A 36 -31.64 9.43 21.61
CA ARG A 36 -30.76 10.33 22.38
C ARG A 36 -31.02 11.76 21.95
N MET A 37 -31.31 12.62 22.92
CA MET A 37 -31.37 14.06 22.71
C MET A 37 -29.96 14.62 22.54
N CYS A 38 -29.68 15.22 21.41
CA CYS A 38 -28.44 15.89 21.09
C CYS A 38 -28.70 17.36 20.81
N ILE A 39 -27.77 18.23 21.18
CA ILE A 39 -27.87 19.66 20.94
C ILE A 39 -26.90 20.02 19.83
N ASP A 40 -27.38 20.75 18.85
CA ASP A 40 -26.58 21.15 17.70
C ASP A 40 -25.78 22.42 17.99
N TYR A 41 -24.58 22.24 18.51
CA TYR A 41 -23.66 23.32 18.79
C TYR A 41 -22.77 23.74 17.60
N ARG A 42 -23.05 23.32 16.36
CA ARG A 42 -22.21 23.65 15.21
C ARG A 42 -21.96 25.14 15.05
N ALA A 43 -22.99 25.97 15.23
CA ALA A 43 -22.86 27.43 15.16
C ALA A 43 -21.95 28.00 16.27
N LEU A 44 -22.12 27.53 17.52
CA LEU A 44 -21.25 27.87 18.63
C LEU A 44 -19.80 27.40 18.39
N ASN A 45 -19.63 26.17 17.93
CA ASN A 45 -18.33 25.56 17.66
C ASN A 45 -17.53 26.30 16.59
N THR A 46 -18.21 26.92 15.61
CA THR A 46 -17.55 27.72 14.56
C THR A 46 -16.91 28.99 15.16
N GLN A 47 -17.51 29.56 16.19
CA GLN A 47 -17.04 30.79 16.86
C GLN A 47 -16.09 30.50 18.04
N THR A 48 -16.04 29.22 18.50
CA THR A 48 -15.24 28.83 19.65
C THR A 48 -13.77 28.71 19.27
N ILE A 49 -12.89 29.35 20.05
CA ILE A 49 -11.44 29.16 19.95
C ILE A 49 -11.14 27.72 20.36
N LYS A 50 -10.54 26.97 19.44
CA LYS A 50 -10.28 25.54 19.63
C LYS A 50 -9.13 25.33 20.63
N ASN A 51 -9.38 24.54 21.66
CA ASN A 51 -8.35 24.03 22.56
C ASN A 51 -7.44 23.05 21.79
N LYS A 52 -6.13 23.24 21.89
CA LYS A 52 -5.10 22.43 21.23
C LYS A 52 -4.44 21.44 22.19
N TYR A 53 -5.11 21.07 23.28
CA TYR A 53 -4.58 20.05 24.18
C TYR A 53 -4.27 18.76 23.40
N PRO A 54 -3.06 18.16 23.55
CA PRO A 54 -2.67 17.00 22.78
C PRO A 54 -3.51 15.78 23.20
N ILE A 55 -4.23 15.20 22.25
CA ILE A 55 -4.85 13.89 22.41
C ILE A 55 -3.80 12.84 22.03
N PRO A 56 -3.53 11.85 22.88
CA PRO A 56 -2.51 10.83 22.60
C PRO A 56 -2.88 10.02 21.35
N ARG A 57 -1.86 9.52 20.67
CA ARG A 57 -2.08 8.62 19.53
C ARG A 57 -2.51 7.25 20.04
N ILE A 58 -3.41 6.61 19.32
CA ILE A 58 -3.92 5.27 19.68
C ILE A 58 -2.78 4.25 19.71
N ASP A 59 -1.85 4.34 18.73
CA ASP A 59 -0.69 3.45 18.65
C ASP A 59 0.19 3.56 19.90
N ASP A 60 0.50 4.79 20.34
CA ASP A 60 1.32 5.04 21.53
C ASP A 60 0.68 4.46 22.80
N LEU A 61 -0.66 4.56 22.92
CA LEU A 61 -1.39 3.98 24.06
C LEU A 61 -1.41 2.45 24.04
N LEU A 62 -1.52 1.83 22.85
CA LEU A 62 -1.46 0.38 22.73
C LEU A 62 -0.07 -0.15 23.09
N ASP A 63 1.00 0.54 22.68
CA ASP A 63 2.38 0.14 22.97
C ASP A 63 2.70 0.13 24.46
N GLN A 64 2.08 1.03 25.26
CA GLN A 64 2.22 1.06 26.71
C GLN A 64 1.68 -0.21 27.40
N LEU A 65 0.76 -0.93 26.76
CA LEU A 65 0.15 -2.15 27.33
C LEU A 65 1.06 -3.39 27.29
N ARG A 66 2.31 -3.22 26.84
CA ARG A 66 3.27 -4.31 26.75
C ARG A 66 3.51 -5.00 28.10
N GLY A 67 3.54 -6.34 28.07
CA GLY A 67 3.78 -7.16 29.24
C GLY A 67 2.59 -7.25 30.22
N ALA A 68 1.51 -6.55 29.94
CA ALA A 68 0.29 -6.67 30.73
C ALA A 68 -0.45 -7.98 30.40
N THR A 69 -0.99 -8.61 31.43
CA THR A 69 -1.79 -9.84 31.32
C THR A 69 -3.20 -9.67 31.83
N ILE A 70 -3.43 -8.64 32.67
CA ILE A 70 -4.71 -8.35 33.30
C ILE A 70 -5.08 -6.90 33.05
N PHE A 71 -6.35 -6.71 32.70
CA PHE A 71 -6.89 -5.42 32.27
C PHE A 71 -8.21 -5.11 32.99
N SER A 72 -8.43 -3.84 33.32
CA SER A 72 -9.75 -3.33 33.72
C SER A 72 -10.07 -2.07 32.93
N LYS A 73 -11.27 -2.01 32.37
CA LYS A 73 -11.79 -0.85 31.67
C LYS A 73 -12.83 -0.15 32.51
N LEU A 74 -12.65 1.14 32.70
CA LEU A 74 -13.61 1.99 33.43
C LEU A 74 -14.38 2.88 32.45
N ASP A 75 -15.71 2.91 32.63
CA ASP A 75 -16.62 3.86 31.97
C ASP A 75 -17.08 4.86 33.04
N LEU A 76 -16.90 6.16 32.81
CA LEU A 76 -17.32 7.19 33.72
C LEU A 76 -18.81 7.52 33.51
N ARG A 77 -19.51 7.76 34.60
CA ARG A 77 -20.96 8.07 34.59
C ARG A 77 -21.21 9.42 33.91
N SER A 78 -21.58 9.42 32.61
CA SER A 78 -21.81 10.65 31.85
C SER A 78 -20.62 11.60 31.91
N GLY A 79 -19.40 11.11 31.61
CA GLY A 79 -18.11 11.74 31.90
C GLY A 79 -18.06 13.26 31.76
N TYR A 80 -18.48 13.83 30.63
CA TYR A 80 -18.47 15.28 30.39
C TYR A 80 -19.37 16.06 31.37
N TRP A 81 -20.48 15.49 31.83
CA TRP A 81 -21.37 16.16 32.80
C TRP A 81 -20.77 16.22 34.22
N GLN A 82 -19.67 15.58 34.47
CA GLN A 82 -18.97 15.65 35.76
C GLN A 82 -18.06 16.89 35.84
N ILE A 83 -17.84 17.57 34.74
CA ILE A 83 -17.05 18.81 34.67
C ILE A 83 -18.00 20.00 34.64
N ARG A 84 -17.80 20.97 35.54
CA ARG A 84 -18.62 22.20 35.63
C ARG A 84 -18.22 23.19 34.51
N MET A 85 -19.20 23.88 33.97
CA MET A 85 -18.97 25.03 33.12
C MET A 85 -18.54 26.24 33.96
N ALA A 86 -17.63 27.04 33.45
CA ALA A 86 -17.31 28.33 34.02
C ALA A 86 -18.57 29.23 33.99
N ASP A 87 -18.83 29.95 35.08
CA ASP A 87 -20.06 30.75 35.23
C ASP A 87 -20.30 31.73 34.11
N ASN A 88 -19.23 32.36 33.61
CA ASN A 88 -19.26 33.27 32.47
C ASN A 88 -19.50 32.59 31.11
N SER A 89 -19.62 31.29 31.07
CA SER A 89 -19.79 30.49 29.82
C SER A 89 -21.08 29.66 29.83
N ILE A 90 -21.76 29.54 30.96
CA ILE A 90 -23.02 28.78 31.11
C ILE A 90 -24.04 29.24 30.06
N HIS A 91 -24.27 30.55 29.93
CA HIS A 91 -25.24 31.13 29.01
C HIS A 91 -25.00 30.81 27.53
N LYS A 92 -23.75 30.48 27.14
CA LYS A 92 -23.38 30.09 25.78
C LYS A 92 -23.86 28.66 25.44
N THR A 93 -24.14 27.83 26.44
CA THR A 93 -24.63 26.46 26.25
C THR A 93 -26.14 26.38 26.04
N ALA A 94 -26.82 27.53 25.97
CA ALA A 94 -28.26 27.59 25.91
C ALA A 94 -28.80 26.88 24.64
N PHE A 95 -29.90 26.14 24.85
CA PHE A 95 -30.59 25.40 23.78
C PHE A 95 -32.10 25.64 23.87
N ARG A 96 -32.76 25.57 22.73
CA ARG A 96 -34.21 25.87 22.59
C ARG A 96 -34.99 24.60 22.36
N THR A 97 -36.10 24.52 23.08
CA THR A 97 -37.09 23.45 22.93
C THR A 97 -38.49 24.01 22.89
N ARG A 98 -39.50 23.22 22.50
CA ARG A 98 -40.90 23.63 22.61
C ARG A 98 -41.40 23.87 24.03
N TYR A 99 -40.63 23.51 25.03
CA TYR A 99 -40.95 23.65 26.47
C TYR A 99 -40.22 24.84 27.10
N GLY A 100 -39.45 25.60 26.33
CA GLY A 100 -38.63 26.70 26.79
C GLY A 100 -37.17 26.59 26.42
N SER A 101 -36.38 27.57 26.84
CA SER A 101 -34.93 27.61 26.68
C SER A 101 -34.27 27.18 27.99
N TYR A 102 -33.19 26.42 27.86
CA TYR A 102 -32.41 25.88 29.00
C TYR A 102 -30.92 26.03 28.72
N GLU A 103 -30.11 26.10 29.76
CA GLU A 103 -28.64 26.15 29.68
C GLU A 103 -28.00 25.19 30.67
N TYR A 104 -26.80 24.68 30.37
CA TYR A 104 -26.10 23.68 31.14
C TYR A 104 -25.18 24.31 32.18
N PHE A 105 -25.24 23.82 33.41
CA PHE A 105 -24.24 24.06 34.47
C PHE A 105 -22.97 23.23 34.29
N VAL A 106 -23.07 22.15 33.54
CA VAL A 106 -22.02 21.16 33.31
C VAL A 106 -21.65 21.15 31.82
N MET A 107 -20.49 20.62 31.51
CA MET A 107 -20.00 20.52 30.15
C MET A 107 -20.89 19.61 29.28
N PRO A 108 -21.66 20.12 28.34
CA PRO A 108 -22.54 19.30 27.51
C PRO A 108 -21.78 18.56 26.42
N PHE A 109 -22.36 17.45 25.96
CA PHE A 109 -21.90 16.78 24.75
C PHE A 109 -22.10 17.68 23.51
N GLY A 110 -21.14 17.66 22.59
CA GLY A 110 -21.23 18.35 21.30
C GLY A 110 -20.52 19.69 21.20
N ILE A 111 -20.04 20.30 22.31
CA ILE A 111 -19.14 21.45 22.24
C ILE A 111 -17.73 21.03 21.84
N THR A 112 -17.08 21.86 21.00
CA THR A 112 -15.80 21.48 20.33
C THR A 112 -14.65 21.23 21.29
N ASN A 113 -14.61 21.91 22.46
CA ASN A 113 -13.51 21.80 23.40
C ASN A 113 -13.73 20.72 24.49
N ALA A 114 -14.92 20.08 24.55
CA ALA A 114 -15.21 19.09 25.57
C ALA A 114 -14.22 17.91 25.59
N PRO A 115 -13.88 17.28 24.47
CA PRO A 115 -12.91 16.18 24.47
C PRO A 115 -11.53 16.59 24.98
N ALA A 116 -11.02 17.75 24.54
CA ALA A 116 -9.70 18.24 24.92
C ALA A 116 -9.64 18.62 26.43
N THR A 117 -10.69 19.26 26.93
CA THR A 117 -10.79 19.61 28.36
C THR A 117 -10.87 18.37 29.24
N PHE A 118 -11.71 17.40 28.84
CA PHE A 118 -11.86 16.16 29.56
C PHE A 118 -10.56 15.33 29.60
N GLN A 119 -9.86 15.23 28.48
CA GLN A 119 -8.55 14.56 28.41
C GLN A 119 -7.53 15.25 29.32
N ALA A 120 -7.54 16.59 29.37
CA ALA A 120 -6.64 17.36 30.23
C ALA A 120 -6.91 17.08 31.71
N ASP A 121 -8.20 17.06 32.13
CA ASP A 121 -8.60 16.79 33.52
C ASP A 121 -8.25 15.35 33.90
N MET A 122 -8.56 14.36 33.07
CA MET A 122 -8.21 12.96 33.33
C MET A 122 -6.70 12.75 33.45
N ASN A 123 -5.93 13.36 32.53
CA ASN A 123 -4.47 13.31 32.59
C ASN A 123 -3.92 14.00 33.86
N HIS A 124 -4.57 15.06 34.35
CA HIS A 124 -4.17 15.72 35.58
C HIS A 124 -4.45 14.85 36.81
N ILE A 125 -5.63 14.26 36.87
CA ILE A 125 -6.08 13.42 38.00
C ILE A 125 -5.25 12.14 38.11
N LEU A 126 -5.04 11.47 36.97
CA LEU A 126 -4.36 10.18 36.88
C LEU A 126 -2.86 10.30 36.65
N ARG A 127 -2.31 11.52 36.65
CA ARG A 127 -0.90 11.82 36.36
C ARG A 127 0.11 10.90 37.08
N PRO A 128 -0.06 10.55 38.36
CA PRO A 128 0.89 9.66 39.03
C PRO A 128 0.93 8.22 38.51
N LEU A 129 -0.10 7.80 37.74
CA LEU A 129 -0.30 6.43 37.27
C LEU A 129 -0.20 6.32 35.75
N LEU A 130 -0.11 7.47 35.02
CA LEU A 130 0.10 7.47 33.59
C LEU A 130 1.47 6.88 33.27
N ASP A 131 1.56 6.16 32.14
CA ASP A 131 2.73 5.46 31.66
C ASP A 131 3.21 4.28 32.53
N GLU A 132 2.61 4.10 33.74
CA GLU A 132 2.91 2.99 34.66
C GLU A 132 1.86 1.87 34.60
N CYS A 133 0.59 2.22 34.79
CA CYS A 133 -0.49 1.24 34.88
C CYS A 133 -1.84 1.72 34.34
N VAL A 134 -1.92 2.95 33.87
CA VAL A 134 -3.17 3.54 33.33
C VAL A 134 -2.92 4.22 31.99
N VAL A 135 -3.78 3.95 31.03
CA VAL A 135 -3.89 4.71 29.79
C VAL A 135 -5.27 5.35 29.71
N VAL A 136 -5.32 6.58 29.22
CA VAL A 136 -6.53 7.38 29.09
C VAL A 136 -6.69 7.88 27.68
N TYR A 137 -7.82 7.59 27.08
CA TYR A 137 -8.22 8.15 25.79
C TYR A 137 -9.65 8.66 25.87
N LEU A 138 -9.80 9.98 26.04
CA LEU A 138 -11.10 10.61 26.28
C LEU A 138 -11.85 9.92 27.44
N ASP A 139 -13.02 9.34 27.13
CA ASP A 139 -13.90 8.70 28.13
C ASP A 139 -13.44 7.26 28.51
N ASP A 140 -12.52 6.66 27.73
CA ASP A 140 -12.03 5.29 27.94
C ASP A 140 -10.78 5.29 28.82
N ILE A 141 -10.89 4.77 30.04
CA ILE A 141 -9.79 4.58 30.99
C ILE A 141 -9.49 3.09 31.07
N LEU A 142 -8.25 2.70 30.78
CA LEU A 142 -7.80 1.31 30.87
C LEU A 142 -6.68 1.18 31.89
N ILE A 143 -6.89 0.31 32.88
CA ILE A 143 -5.90 -0.09 33.87
C ILE A 143 -5.30 -1.42 33.42
N TYR A 144 -3.97 -1.54 33.46
CA TYR A 144 -3.27 -2.72 33.05
C TYR A 144 -2.19 -3.12 34.07
N SER A 145 -1.91 -4.44 34.18
CA SER A 145 -0.96 -4.97 35.13
C SER A 145 -0.40 -6.31 34.70
N ARG A 146 0.77 -6.68 35.22
CA ARG A 146 1.40 -7.96 34.94
C ARG A 146 0.75 -9.13 35.70
N ASP A 147 0.30 -8.90 36.90
CA ASP A 147 -0.33 -9.91 37.74
C ASP A 147 -1.52 -9.36 38.55
N MET A 148 -2.29 -10.25 39.16
CA MET A 148 -3.52 -9.90 39.90
C MET A 148 -3.25 -9.09 41.17
N LYS A 149 -2.13 -9.33 41.85
CA LYS A 149 -1.80 -8.62 43.09
C LYS A 149 -1.54 -7.15 42.78
N GLN A 150 -0.67 -6.87 41.82
CA GLN A 150 -0.44 -5.51 41.34
C GLN A 150 -1.72 -4.86 40.82
N HIS A 151 -2.57 -5.62 40.13
CA HIS A 151 -3.80 -5.10 39.56
C HIS A 151 -4.77 -4.58 40.58
N ILE A 152 -4.91 -5.26 41.72
CA ILE A 152 -5.75 -4.81 42.87
C ILE A 152 -5.20 -3.51 43.46
N GLU A 153 -3.88 -3.39 43.59
CA GLU A 153 -3.24 -2.18 44.11
C GLU A 153 -3.43 -1.01 43.15
N HIS A 154 -3.23 -1.22 41.85
CA HIS A 154 -3.46 -0.20 40.80
C HIS A 154 -4.91 0.28 40.78
N LEU A 155 -5.88 -0.64 40.83
CA LEU A 155 -7.30 -0.29 40.93
C LEU A 155 -7.62 0.54 42.19
N ARG A 156 -7.04 0.20 43.35
CA ARG A 156 -7.22 0.95 44.58
C ARG A 156 -6.74 2.39 44.42
N HIS A 157 -5.53 2.58 43.92
CA HIS A 157 -4.97 3.92 43.68
C HIS A 157 -5.80 4.74 42.68
N VAL A 158 -6.24 4.12 41.60
CA VAL A 158 -7.11 4.80 40.63
C VAL A 158 -8.42 5.26 41.29
N PHE A 159 -9.07 4.38 42.05
CA PHE A 159 -10.32 4.74 42.72
C PHE A 159 -10.13 5.78 43.81
N GLU A 160 -9.00 5.80 44.51
CA GLU A 160 -8.67 6.83 45.50
C GLU A 160 -8.53 8.21 44.85
N LEU A 161 -7.81 8.29 43.69
CA LEU A 161 -7.66 9.52 42.95
C LEU A 161 -9.00 10.03 42.38
N LEU A 162 -9.80 9.15 41.77
CA LEU A 162 -11.11 9.51 41.24
C LEU A 162 -12.07 9.96 42.36
N ARG A 163 -12.03 9.32 43.54
CA ARG A 163 -12.84 9.69 44.73
C ARG A 163 -12.45 11.07 45.25
N ARG A 164 -11.14 11.34 45.34
CA ARG A 164 -10.63 12.64 45.79
C ARG A 164 -11.13 13.78 44.93
N GLU A 165 -11.12 13.58 43.62
CA GLU A 165 -11.55 14.57 42.62
C GLU A 165 -13.05 14.47 42.28
N LYS A 166 -13.82 13.63 43.06
CA LYS A 166 -15.27 13.44 42.95
C LYS A 166 -15.75 12.96 41.56
N PHE A 167 -14.96 12.14 40.89
CA PHE A 167 -15.38 11.47 39.66
C PHE A 167 -16.03 10.11 39.94
N TYR A 168 -17.15 9.84 39.28
CA TYR A 168 -17.98 8.66 39.51
C TYR A 168 -17.88 7.68 38.33
N VAL A 169 -17.59 6.43 38.66
CA VAL A 169 -17.52 5.33 37.71
C VAL A 169 -18.89 4.67 37.56
N LYS A 170 -19.23 4.23 36.35
CA LYS A 170 -20.42 3.47 36.02
C LYS A 170 -20.12 1.98 36.04
N LEU A 171 -20.29 1.32 37.17
CA LEU A 171 -19.95 -0.09 37.38
C LEU A 171 -20.59 -1.03 36.36
N SER A 172 -21.85 -0.79 35.94
CA SER A 172 -22.58 -1.64 34.99
C SER A 172 -22.00 -1.63 33.55
N LYS A 173 -21.07 -0.72 33.26
CA LYS A 173 -20.38 -0.62 31.97
C LYS A 173 -18.87 -0.80 32.09
N SER A 174 -18.37 -0.90 33.33
CA SER A 174 -16.96 -1.14 33.59
C SER A 174 -16.70 -2.64 33.66
N GLU A 175 -15.52 -3.02 33.16
CA GLU A 175 -15.08 -4.40 33.09
C GLU A 175 -13.80 -4.55 33.95
N PHE A 176 -13.72 -5.58 34.78
CA PHE A 176 -12.65 -5.73 35.76
C PHE A 176 -11.89 -7.05 35.59
N ALA A 177 -10.58 -7.00 35.78
CA ALA A 177 -9.69 -8.16 35.91
C ALA A 177 -9.78 -9.14 34.74
N LEU A 178 -9.88 -8.63 33.53
CA LEU A 178 -9.99 -9.42 32.30
C LEU A 178 -8.62 -9.79 31.75
N LYS A 179 -8.49 -10.99 31.18
CA LYS A 179 -7.31 -11.41 30.39
C LYS A 179 -7.32 -10.89 28.96
N LYS A 180 -8.50 -10.46 28.48
CA LYS A 180 -8.71 -9.84 27.16
C LYS A 180 -9.72 -8.73 27.31
N VAL A 181 -9.43 -7.57 26.71
CA VAL A 181 -10.27 -6.38 26.84
C VAL A 181 -10.45 -5.70 25.48
N GLN A 182 -11.64 -5.16 25.24
CA GLN A 182 -11.91 -4.31 24.09
C GLN A 182 -11.50 -2.87 24.40
N PHE A 183 -10.47 -2.36 23.71
CA PHE A 183 -9.97 -1.01 23.88
C PHE A 183 -9.74 -0.34 22.53
N LEU A 184 -10.30 0.84 22.32
CA LEU A 184 -10.15 1.65 21.10
C LEU A 184 -10.36 0.86 19.79
N GLY A 185 -11.39 0.02 19.75
CA GLY A 185 -11.73 -0.78 18.56
C GLY A 185 -10.85 -2.02 18.32
N HIS A 186 -9.95 -2.32 19.22
CA HIS A 186 -9.08 -3.51 19.19
C HIS A 186 -9.39 -4.43 20.36
N MET A 187 -9.11 -5.71 20.20
CA MET A 187 -9.08 -6.67 21.30
C MET A 187 -7.64 -6.84 21.77
N VAL A 188 -7.35 -6.45 22.97
CA VAL A 188 -6.01 -6.48 23.59
C VAL A 188 -5.88 -7.67 24.54
N SER A 189 -4.73 -8.33 24.53
CA SER A 189 -4.41 -9.47 25.38
C SER A 189 -2.90 -9.56 25.63
N ALA A 190 -2.47 -10.50 26.47
CA ALA A 190 -1.05 -10.77 26.71
C ALA A 190 -0.26 -11.20 25.44
N GLN A 191 -0.92 -11.71 24.39
CA GLN A 191 -0.30 -12.10 23.13
C GLN A 191 -0.13 -10.94 22.16
N GLY A 192 -0.74 -9.79 22.45
CA GLY A 192 -0.79 -8.65 21.54
C GLY A 192 -2.22 -8.18 21.32
N PHE A 193 -2.47 -7.54 20.18
CA PHE A 193 -3.77 -6.99 19.85
C PHE A 193 -4.22 -7.40 18.44
N HIS A 194 -5.52 -7.48 18.24
CA HIS A 194 -6.15 -7.83 16.97
C HIS A 194 -7.44 -7.04 16.76
N VAL A 195 -7.99 -7.13 15.55
CA VAL A 195 -9.27 -6.48 15.21
C VAL A 195 -10.38 -7.04 16.10
N ASP A 196 -11.28 -6.18 16.59
CA ASP A 196 -12.43 -6.58 17.37
C ASP A 196 -13.34 -7.55 16.58
N PRO A 197 -13.68 -8.74 17.11
CA PRO A 197 -14.56 -9.71 16.44
C PRO A 197 -15.91 -9.13 16.01
N LYS A 198 -16.51 -8.22 16.78
CA LYS A 198 -17.76 -7.54 16.39
C LYS A 198 -17.58 -6.69 15.14
N LYS A 199 -16.40 -6.09 14.98
CA LYS A 199 -16.06 -5.30 13.78
C LYS A 199 -15.77 -6.19 12.60
N ILE A 200 -15.13 -7.33 12.81
CA ILE A 200 -14.92 -8.36 11.78
C ILE A 200 -16.26 -8.82 11.20
N GLU A 201 -17.25 -9.12 12.04
CA GLU A 201 -18.58 -9.54 11.59
C GLU A 201 -19.29 -8.43 10.82
N ALA A 202 -19.18 -7.18 11.27
CA ALA A 202 -19.73 -6.04 10.54
C ALA A 202 -19.10 -5.87 9.14
N VAL A 203 -17.80 -6.16 8.97
CA VAL A 203 -17.12 -6.15 7.66
C VAL A 203 -17.62 -7.28 6.78
N ARG A 204 -17.73 -8.48 7.33
CA ARG A 204 -18.19 -9.67 6.60
C ARG A 204 -19.56 -9.44 5.98
N THR A 205 -20.47 -8.82 6.73
CA THR A 205 -21.85 -8.55 6.31
C THR A 205 -22.03 -7.21 5.58
N TRP A 206 -20.93 -6.47 5.33
CA TRP A 206 -21.00 -5.16 4.69
C TRP A 206 -21.50 -5.28 3.24
N LYS A 207 -22.58 -4.60 2.94
CA LYS A 207 -23.17 -4.58 1.60
C LYS A 207 -22.31 -3.82 0.62
N THR A 208 -22.41 -4.12 -0.66
CA THR A 208 -21.76 -3.35 -1.73
C THR A 208 -22.28 -1.91 -1.70
N PRO A 209 -21.38 -0.91 -1.61
CA PRO A 209 -21.77 0.50 -1.60
C PRO A 209 -22.50 0.92 -2.88
N GLU A 210 -23.62 1.60 -2.73
CA GLU A 210 -24.43 2.08 -3.87
C GLU A 210 -24.03 3.50 -4.32
N ASN A 211 -23.28 4.22 -3.49
CA ASN A 211 -22.86 5.59 -3.77
C ASN A 211 -21.49 5.91 -3.17
N VAL A 212 -20.93 7.06 -3.61
CA VAL A 212 -19.62 7.55 -3.17
C VAL A 212 -19.50 7.67 -1.65
N LYS A 213 -20.57 8.11 -0.96
CA LYS A 213 -20.57 8.29 0.49
C LYS A 213 -20.46 6.98 1.24
N GLU A 214 -21.16 5.95 0.80
CA GLU A 214 -21.08 4.61 1.38
C GLU A 214 -19.72 3.96 1.13
N LEU A 215 -19.15 4.16 -0.07
CA LEU A 215 -17.79 3.71 -0.37
C LEU A 215 -16.77 4.43 0.53
N GLN A 216 -16.93 5.73 0.78
CA GLN A 216 -16.09 6.47 1.72
C GLN A 216 -16.20 5.93 3.15
N GLN A 217 -17.40 5.53 3.57
CA GLN A 217 -17.61 4.92 4.90
C GLN A 217 -16.88 3.56 5.01
N PHE A 218 -17.01 2.70 3.99
CA PHE A 218 -16.31 1.42 3.95
C PHE A 218 -14.79 1.59 3.96
N LEU A 219 -14.27 2.46 3.08
CA LEU A 219 -12.83 2.71 3.02
C LEU A 219 -12.30 3.41 4.28
N GLY A 220 -13.07 4.30 4.90
CA GLY A 220 -12.72 4.92 6.18
C GLY A 220 -12.61 3.87 7.29
N PHE A 221 -13.55 2.94 7.34
CA PHE A 221 -13.49 1.80 8.27
C PHE A 221 -12.27 0.90 7.99
N ALA A 222 -12.07 0.48 6.74
CA ALA A 222 -10.96 -0.39 6.36
C ALA A 222 -9.60 0.26 6.60
N ASN A 223 -9.47 1.58 6.35
CA ASN A 223 -8.26 2.34 6.59
C ASN A 223 -7.88 2.46 8.07
N TYR A 224 -8.85 2.43 8.98
CA TYR A 224 -8.57 2.40 10.43
C TYR A 224 -7.76 1.16 10.84
N TYR A 225 -7.98 0.04 10.15
CA TYR A 225 -7.29 -1.23 10.39
C TYR A 225 -6.18 -1.52 9.36
N ASN A 226 -5.70 -0.51 8.62
CA ASN A 226 -4.71 -0.70 7.56
C ASN A 226 -3.39 -1.32 8.05
N ARG A 227 -3.01 -1.07 9.32
CA ARG A 227 -1.81 -1.66 9.95
C ARG A 227 -1.87 -3.18 10.12
N PHE A 228 -3.04 -3.81 9.98
CA PHE A 228 -3.23 -5.26 9.99
C PHE A 228 -3.26 -5.87 8.60
N VAL A 229 -3.40 -5.05 7.57
CA VAL A 229 -3.61 -5.52 6.19
C VAL A 229 -2.36 -5.30 5.36
N PRO A 230 -1.67 -6.41 5.00
CA PRO A 230 -0.57 -6.31 4.04
C PRO A 230 -1.05 -5.69 2.73
N GLN A 231 -0.25 -4.78 2.17
CA GLN A 231 -0.53 -4.12 0.87
C GLN A 231 -1.90 -3.45 0.75
N TYR A 232 -2.43 -2.94 1.84
CA TYR A 232 -3.71 -2.25 1.88
C TYR A 232 -3.91 -1.27 0.71
N ALA A 233 -2.92 -0.40 0.45
CA ALA A 233 -3.02 0.63 -0.58
C ALA A 233 -3.19 0.05 -1.99
N LYS A 234 -2.57 -1.10 -2.29
CA LYS A 234 -2.70 -1.79 -3.57
C LYS A 234 -4.09 -2.38 -3.73
N ILE A 235 -4.57 -3.10 -2.72
CA ILE A 235 -5.92 -3.70 -2.72
C ILE A 235 -7.00 -2.62 -2.81
N ALA A 236 -6.84 -1.51 -2.07
CA ALA A 236 -7.80 -0.41 -2.05
C ALA A 236 -7.73 0.51 -3.29
N THR A 237 -6.71 0.40 -4.15
CA THR A 237 -6.51 1.30 -5.31
C THR A 237 -7.70 1.33 -6.26
N PRO A 238 -8.31 0.23 -6.73
CA PRO A 238 -9.49 0.28 -7.59
C PRO A 238 -10.63 1.07 -6.94
N LEU A 239 -10.92 0.81 -5.68
CA LEU A 239 -12.00 1.47 -4.92
C LEU A 239 -11.72 2.96 -4.71
N THR A 240 -10.47 3.33 -4.39
CA THR A 240 -10.09 4.75 -4.24
C THR A 240 -10.11 5.51 -5.55
N ASN A 241 -9.96 4.84 -6.70
CA ASN A 241 -10.08 5.47 -8.02
C ASN A 241 -11.52 5.90 -8.30
N LEU A 242 -12.55 5.18 -7.83
CA LEU A 242 -13.95 5.57 -7.93
C LEU A 242 -14.29 6.86 -7.16
N LEU A 243 -13.44 7.28 -6.22
CA LEU A 243 -13.62 8.53 -5.45
C LEU A 243 -13.02 9.76 -6.14
N LYS A 244 -12.34 9.62 -7.28
CA LYS A 244 -11.75 10.74 -8.01
C LYS A 244 -12.83 11.63 -8.61
N LYS A 245 -12.57 12.95 -8.64
CA LYS A 245 -13.44 13.91 -9.35
C LYS A 245 -13.60 13.49 -10.82
N ASN A 246 -14.81 13.62 -11.33
CA ASN A 246 -15.18 13.29 -12.72
C ASN A 246 -15.09 11.80 -13.10
N THR A 247 -14.98 10.89 -12.13
CA THR A 247 -15.10 9.45 -12.38
C THR A 247 -16.55 9.03 -12.16
N PRO A 248 -17.23 8.41 -13.15
CA PRO A 248 -18.57 7.90 -12.95
C PRO A 248 -18.53 6.78 -11.90
N PHE A 249 -19.47 6.83 -10.94
CA PHE A 249 -19.58 5.80 -9.91
C PHE A 249 -20.28 4.56 -10.50
N LYS A 250 -19.50 3.66 -11.04
CA LYS A 250 -19.96 2.39 -11.63
C LYS A 250 -19.14 1.23 -11.09
N TRP A 251 -19.81 0.23 -10.52
CA TRP A 251 -19.16 -0.99 -10.09
C TRP A 251 -18.86 -1.90 -11.28
N GLU A 252 -17.63 -2.42 -11.29
CA GLU A 252 -17.13 -3.44 -12.21
C GLU A 252 -16.53 -4.59 -11.38
N ASP A 253 -16.26 -5.73 -12.01
CA ASP A 253 -15.74 -6.92 -11.32
C ASP A 253 -14.46 -6.64 -10.53
N VAL A 254 -13.58 -5.76 -11.06
CA VAL A 254 -12.35 -5.34 -10.37
C VAL A 254 -12.63 -4.67 -9.02
N HIS A 255 -13.70 -3.89 -8.93
CA HIS A 255 -14.09 -3.21 -7.68
C HIS A 255 -14.69 -4.19 -6.68
N LEU A 256 -15.50 -5.14 -7.15
CA LEU A 256 -16.06 -6.21 -6.32
C LEU A 256 -14.95 -7.11 -5.76
N GLN A 257 -14.00 -7.51 -6.60
CA GLN A 257 -12.84 -8.30 -6.19
C GLN A 257 -11.98 -7.56 -5.15
N ALA A 258 -11.71 -6.27 -5.35
CA ALA A 258 -10.96 -5.45 -4.40
C ALA A 258 -11.67 -5.33 -3.05
N MET A 259 -12.99 -5.19 -3.05
CA MET A 259 -13.79 -5.16 -1.81
C MET A 259 -13.73 -6.50 -1.07
N GLU A 260 -13.92 -7.62 -1.76
CA GLU A 260 -13.85 -8.95 -1.16
C GLU A 260 -12.44 -9.30 -0.66
N GLN A 261 -11.39 -8.87 -1.37
CA GLN A 261 -10.01 -9.00 -0.90
C GLN A 261 -9.76 -8.21 0.40
N LEU A 262 -10.28 -6.98 0.50
CA LEU A 262 -10.19 -6.20 1.74
C LEU A 262 -10.96 -6.86 2.89
N LYS A 263 -12.17 -7.35 2.63
CA LYS A 263 -12.95 -8.08 3.65
C LYS A 263 -12.20 -9.31 4.13
N THR A 264 -11.66 -10.12 3.21
CA THR A 264 -10.88 -11.32 3.53
C THR A 264 -9.63 -10.96 4.34
N ALA A 265 -8.88 -9.96 3.93
CA ALA A 265 -7.67 -9.52 4.63
C ALA A 265 -7.96 -9.02 6.05
N LEU A 266 -9.07 -8.29 6.26
CA LEU A 266 -9.49 -7.82 7.58
C LEU A 266 -10.01 -8.95 8.48
N THR A 267 -10.71 -9.93 7.89
CA THR A 267 -11.25 -11.07 8.66
C THR A 267 -10.20 -12.12 9.03
N SER A 268 -9.11 -12.22 8.24
CA SER A 268 -7.97 -13.10 8.47
C SER A 268 -6.76 -12.37 9.07
N ALA A 269 -6.96 -11.14 9.55
CA ALA A 269 -5.88 -10.31 10.08
C ALA A 269 -5.11 -11.00 11.21
N PRO A 270 -3.76 -10.97 11.19
CA PRO A 270 -2.94 -11.60 12.22
C PRO A 270 -3.05 -10.85 13.55
N VAL A 271 -2.68 -11.53 14.62
CA VAL A 271 -2.40 -10.85 15.91
C VAL A 271 -1.08 -10.09 15.74
N LEU A 272 -1.11 -8.80 16.00
CA LEU A 272 0.09 -7.96 16.03
C LEU A 272 0.66 -7.95 17.44
N ILE A 273 1.97 -8.18 17.56
CA ILE A 273 2.65 -8.11 18.86
C ILE A 273 2.92 -6.66 19.24
N LEU A 274 3.00 -6.40 20.54
CA LEU A 274 3.46 -5.11 21.06
C LEU A 274 4.98 -5.02 20.97
N PRO A 275 5.55 -3.88 20.52
CA PRO A 275 6.99 -3.74 20.35
C PRO A 275 7.75 -3.80 21.67
N ASP A 276 8.93 -4.41 21.64
CA ASP A 276 9.88 -4.42 22.73
C ASP A 276 11.00 -3.40 22.46
N PRO A 277 11.05 -2.25 23.16
CA PRO A 277 12.06 -1.24 22.91
C PRO A 277 13.50 -1.70 23.23
N GLU A 278 13.68 -2.83 23.94
CA GLU A 278 14.99 -3.39 24.24
C GLU A 278 15.54 -4.35 23.18
N LYS A 279 14.74 -4.68 22.16
CA LYS A 279 15.10 -5.64 21.11
C LYS A 279 15.22 -4.99 19.76
N ASP A 280 16.06 -5.58 18.91
CA ASP A 280 16.27 -5.16 17.53
C ASP A 280 15.03 -5.37 16.67
N TYR A 281 14.92 -4.57 15.63
CA TYR A 281 13.82 -4.64 14.69
C TYR A 281 14.23 -5.23 13.35
N VAL A 282 13.26 -5.81 12.68
CA VAL A 282 13.40 -6.34 11.32
C VAL A 282 12.33 -5.71 10.44
N ILE A 283 12.76 -5.17 9.31
CA ILE A 283 11.86 -4.65 8.27
C ILE A 283 11.99 -5.52 7.03
N GLU A 284 10.89 -5.99 6.49
CA GLU A 284 10.82 -6.48 5.12
C GLU A 284 10.11 -5.42 4.29
N ALA A 285 10.79 -4.89 3.27
CA ALA A 285 10.25 -3.86 2.39
C ALA A 285 10.15 -4.38 0.95
N ASP A 286 9.13 -3.90 0.24
CA ASP A 286 8.84 -4.27 -1.14
C ASP A 286 8.10 -3.14 -1.86
N SER A 287 8.24 -3.06 -3.18
CA SER A 287 7.52 -2.11 -3.99
C SER A 287 6.82 -2.74 -5.18
N SER A 288 5.75 -2.12 -5.60
CA SER A 288 5.07 -2.40 -6.86
C SER A 288 5.03 -1.14 -7.71
N ASP A 289 4.51 -1.25 -8.95
CA ASP A 289 4.36 -0.08 -9.81
C ASP A 289 3.46 1.01 -9.25
N GLN A 290 2.54 0.68 -8.35
CA GLN A 290 1.51 1.59 -7.84
C GLN A 290 1.61 1.90 -6.35
N ALA A 291 2.34 1.09 -5.58
CA ALA A 291 2.41 1.22 -4.13
C ALA A 291 3.72 0.67 -3.57
N VAL A 292 4.15 1.21 -2.45
CA VAL A 292 5.20 0.65 -1.61
C VAL A 292 4.59 0.00 -0.38
N GLY A 293 5.21 -1.07 0.08
CA GLY A 293 4.80 -1.84 1.25
C GLY A 293 5.97 -2.20 2.14
N ALA A 294 5.71 -2.36 3.43
CA ALA A 294 6.68 -2.89 4.37
C ALA A 294 5.97 -3.59 5.53
N VAL A 295 6.67 -4.47 6.21
CA VAL A 295 6.26 -5.06 7.48
C VAL A 295 7.37 -4.85 8.52
N LEU A 296 6.97 -4.31 9.67
CA LEU A 296 7.83 -4.21 10.86
C LEU A 296 7.64 -5.45 11.71
N MET A 297 8.72 -6.11 12.05
CA MET A 297 8.73 -7.36 12.81
C MET A 297 9.75 -7.32 13.94
N GLN A 298 9.56 -8.21 14.90
CA GLN A 298 10.50 -8.40 16.00
C GLN A 298 10.48 -9.86 16.46
N ASP A 299 11.63 -10.36 16.91
CA ASP A 299 11.72 -11.67 17.56
C ASP A 299 11.72 -11.50 19.08
N GLN A 300 10.64 -11.94 19.71
CA GLN A 300 10.49 -11.94 21.17
C GLN A 300 10.68 -13.35 21.77
N GLY A 301 11.42 -14.25 21.06
CA GLY A 301 11.70 -15.61 21.51
C GLY A 301 10.78 -16.68 20.90
N LYS A 302 9.88 -16.28 19.98
CA LYS A 302 8.97 -17.17 19.25
C LYS A 302 9.16 -17.06 17.74
N GLY A 303 10.31 -16.53 17.30
CA GLY A 303 10.57 -16.15 15.91
C GLY A 303 9.99 -14.79 15.53
N LEU A 304 10.28 -14.36 14.31
CA LEU A 304 9.83 -13.05 13.81
C LEU A 304 8.30 -12.98 13.72
N GLN A 305 7.74 -12.05 14.47
CA GLN A 305 6.30 -11.75 14.52
C GLN A 305 6.02 -10.31 14.08
N PRO A 306 4.90 -10.03 13.40
CA PRO A 306 4.58 -8.70 12.91
C PRO A 306 4.11 -7.76 14.04
N ILE A 307 4.62 -6.53 14.00
CA ILE A 307 4.19 -5.40 14.83
C ILE A 307 3.22 -4.51 14.04
N ALA A 308 3.55 -4.22 12.78
CA ALA A 308 2.73 -3.38 11.93
C ALA A 308 3.02 -3.64 10.44
N TYR A 309 2.00 -3.47 9.61
CA TYR A 309 2.12 -3.40 8.16
C TYR A 309 2.04 -1.94 7.71
N LEU A 310 2.79 -1.62 6.66
CA LEU A 310 2.76 -0.34 5.97
C LEU A 310 2.38 -0.55 4.53
N SER A 311 1.50 0.29 4.02
CA SER A 311 1.21 0.34 2.59
C SER A 311 0.90 1.78 2.19
N LYS A 312 1.62 2.30 1.20
CA LYS A 312 1.46 3.68 0.69
C LYS A 312 1.34 3.65 -0.82
N LYS A 313 0.29 4.27 -1.36
CA LYS A 313 0.12 4.47 -2.79
C LYS A 313 1.14 5.49 -3.31
N LEU A 314 1.73 5.20 -4.47
CA LEU A 314 2.62 6.12 -5.17
C LEU A 314 1.83 7.23 -5.87
N HIS A 315 2.34 8.45 -5.84
CA HIS A 315 1.68 9.62 -6.41
C HIS A 315 2.63 10.47 -7.26
N GLY A 316 2.09 11.09 -8.30
CA GLY A 316 2.82 12.05 -9.13
C GLY A 316 4.15 11.49 -9.66
N ALA A 317 5.26 12.15 -9.34
CA ALA A 317 6.58 11.76 -9.78
C ALA A 317 7.05 10.38 -9.25
N GLU A 318 6.52 9.92 -8.09
CA GLU A 318 6.91 8.63 -7.51
C GLU A 318 6.54 7.44 -8.43
N LEU A 319 5.46 7.56 -9.23
CA LEU A 319 5.03 6.54 -10.18
C LEU A 319 6.08 6.27 -11.27
N ASN A 320 6.83 7.30 -11.65
CA ASN A 320 7.83 7.25 -12.72
C ASN A 320 9.24 6.92 -12.20
N TYR A 321 9.39 6.59 -10.92
CA TYR A 321 10.69 6.20 -10.38
C TYR A 321 11.13 4.85 -10.95
N PRO A 322 12.43 4.66 -11.22
CA PRO A 322 12.98 3.35 -11.52
C PRO A 322 12.70 2.36 -10.39
N ILE A 323 12.68 1.07 -10.68
CA ILE A 323 12.34 0.02 -9.71
C ILE A 323 13.22 0.10 -8.45
N HIS A 324 14.53 0.27 -8.61
CA HIS A 324 15.45 0.40 -7.48
C HIS A 324 15.17 1.62 -6.58
N ASP A 325 14.67 2.72 -7.17
CA ASP A 325 14.26 3.90 -6.40
C ASP A 325 12.91 3.70 -5.71
N LYS A 326 11.98 2.94 -6.31
CA LYS A 326 10.71 2.56 -5.64
C LYS A 326 10.97 1.65 -4.45
N GLU A 327 11.89 0.68 -4.60
CA GLU A 327 12.34 -0.18 -3.50
C GLU A 327 13.01 0.62 -2.38
N ALA A 328 13.93 1.52 -2.73
CA ALA A 328 14.53 2.43 -1.75
C ALA A 328 13.47 3.31 -1.08
N LEU A 329 12.47 3.80 -1.83
CA LEU A 329 11.37 4.60 -1.29
C LEU A 329 10.52 3.80 -0.29
N ALA A 330 10.34 2.49 -0.49
CA ALA A 330 9.66 1.62 0.48
C ALA A 330 10.42 1.61 1.81
N ILE A 331 11.73 1.43 1.78
CA ILE A 331 12.60 1.48 2.96
C ILE A 331 12.49 2.85 3.65
N ILE A 332 12.69 3.94 2.91
CA ILE A 332 12.62 5.31 3.45
C ILE A 332 11.24 5.61 4.07
N THR A 333 10.17 5.13 3.44
CA THR A 333 8.81 5.34 3.95
C THR A 333 8.60 4.55 5.25
N ALA A 334 9.12 3.34 5.35
CA ALA A 334 9.10 2.53 6.56
C ALA A 334 9.83 3.24 7.72
N PHE A 335 11.06 3.69 7.50
CA PHE A 335 11.83 4.41 8.51
C PHE A 335 11.17 5.73 8.96
N LYS A 336 10.56 6.48 8.04
CA LYS A 336 9.81 7.70 8.39
C LYS A 336 8.56 7.38 9.21
N THR A 337 7.85 6.32 8.87
CA THR A 337 6.59 5.96 9.53
C THR A 337 6.84 5.39 10.93
N TRP A 338 7.86 4.55 11.06
CA TRP A 338 8.19 3.85 12.31
C TRP A 338 9.38 4.45 13.04
N ARG A 339 9.65 5.74 12.81
CA ARG A 339 10.80 6.43 13.42
C ARG A 339 10.86 6.26 14.94
N CYS A 340 9.70 6.35 15.62
CA CYS A 340 9.60 6.22 17.07
C CYS A 340 10.06 4.85 17.60
N TYR A 341 10.03 3.81 16.79
CA TYR A 341 10.51 2.47 17.17
C TYR A 341 11.98 2.26 16.79
N LEU A 342 12.40 2.80 15.64
CA LEU A 342 13.66 2.46 14.99
C LEU A 342 14.83 3.33 15.44
N GLU A 343 14.57 4.56 15.88
CA GLU A 343 15.61 5.49 16.33
C GLU A 343 16.27 4.99 17.62
N GLY A 344 17.59 4.84 17.59
CA GLY A 344 18.38 4.33 18.72
C GLY A 344 18.41 2.81 18.87
N ARG A 345 17.86 2.05 17.90
CA ARG A 345 17.88 0.58 17.88
C ARG A 345 18.38 0.06 16.54
N LYS A 346 19.08 -1.06 16.59
CA LYS A 346 19.56 -1.72 15.37
C LYS A 346 18.41 -2.31 14.59
N THR A 347 18.41 -2.05 13.27
CA THR A 347 17.35 -2.49 12.38
C THR A 347 17.92 -3.26 11.20
N THR A 348 17.48 -4.49 10.99
CA THR A 348 17.83 -5.27 9.80
C THR A 348 16.73 -5.11 8.75
N VAL A 349 17.10 -4.62 7.57
CA VAL A 349 16.18 -4.42 6.45
C VAL A 349 16.37 -5.49 5.39
N TYR A 350 15.35 -6.29 5.13
CA TYR A 350 15.32 -7.24 4.01
C TYR A 350 14.67 -6.62 2.78
N THR A 351 15.33 -6.75 1.64
CA THR A 351 14.80 -6.35 0.32
C THR A 351 15.15 -7.40 -0.72
N ASP A 352 14.32 -7.55 -1.74
CA ASP A 352 14.58 -8.46 -2.86
C ASP A 352 15.38 -7.80 -4.00
N HIS A 353 15.76 -6.53 -3.84
CA HIS A 353 16.55 -5.79 -4.81
C HIS A 353 18.03 -5.77 -4.43
N CYS A 354 18.83 -6.59 -5.11
CA CYS A 354 20.25 -6.82 -4.80
C CYS A 354 21.10 -5.53 -4.79
N SER A 355 20.79 -4.54 -5.62
CA SER A 355 21.58 -3.29 -5.69
C SER A 355 21.47 -2.44 -4.42
N LEU A 356 20.38 -2.54 -3.66
CA LEU A 356 20.19 -1.77 -2.44
C LEU A 356 21.13 -2.17 -1.30
N LYS A 357 21.64 -3.40 -1.32
CA LYS A 357 22.71 -3.82 -0.40
C LYS A 357 23.94 -2.89 -0.47
N TYR A 358 24.19 -2.33 -1.65
CA TYR A 358 25.33 -1.45 -1.90
C TYR A 358 24.94 0.03 -1.92
N LEU A 359 23.76 0.40 -1.41
CA LEU A 359 23.24 1.77 -1.45
C LEU A 359 24.23 2.78 -0.83
N LYS A 360 24.92 2.40 0.26
CA LYS A 360 25.93 3.24 0.95
C LYS A 360 27.24 3.41 0.16
N THR A 361 27.58 2.43 -0.69
CA THR A 361 28.90 2.35 -1.36
C THR A 361 28.85 2.60 -2.86
N GLN A 362 27.70 2.97 -3.41
CA GLN A 362 27.56 3.28 -4.83
C GLN A 362 28.37 4.54 -5.21
N PRO A 363 29.20 4.47 -6.27
CA PRO A 363 30.07 5.59 -6.67
C PRO A 363 29.32 6.79 -7.25
N THR A 364 28.10 6.58 -7.75
CA THR A 364 27.26 7.63 -8.36
C THR A 364 25.84 7.53 -7.80
N LEU A 365 25.44 8.56 -7.06
CA LEU A 365 24.12 8.68 -6.47
C LEU A 365 23.35 9.85 -7.09
N SER A 366 22.06 9.68 -7.32
CA SER A 366 21.18 10.78 -7.67
C SER A 366 20.99 11.71 -6.44
N ARG A 367 20.69 13.00 -6.67
CA ARG A 367 20.41 13.97 -5.59
C ARG A 367 19.31 13.50 -4.63
N ARG A 368 18.41 12.67 -5.09
CA ARG A 368 17.34 12.08 -4.28
C ARG A 368 17.89 10.98 -3.37
N GLN A 369 18.69 10.07 -3.92
CA GLN A 369 19.33 8.99 -3.16
C GLN A 369 20.27 9.53 -2.08
N VAL A 370 21.05 10.57 -2.39
CA VAL A 370 21.89 11.25 -1.39
C VAL A 370 21.06 11.71 -0.19
N ARG A 371 19.93 12.41 -0.41
CA ARG A 371 19.06 12.86 0.68
C ARG A 371 18.43 11.71 1.46
N TRP A 372 18.17 10.57 0.81
CA TRP A 372 17.65 9.39 1.49
C TRP A 372 18.69 8.72 2.37
N ILE A 373 19.92 8.59 1.86
CA ILE A 373 21.03 8.03 2.62
C ILE A 373 21.36 8.95 3.81
N ASP A 374 21.48 10.25 3.59
CA ASP A 374 21.71 11.24 4.64
C ASP A 374 20.66 11.13 5.76
N PHE A 375 19.37 11.02 5.41
CA PHE A 375 18.31 10.79 6.39
C PHE A 375 18.49 9.49 7.17
N LEU A 376 18.86 8.39 6.53
CA LEU A 376 19.03 7.10 7.19
C LEU A 376 20.28 7.10 8.08
N GLU A 377 21.43 7.56 7.58
CA GLU A 377 22.71 7.56 8.30
C GLU A 377 22.71 8.51 9.50
N THR A 378 21.95 9.62 9.41
CA THR A 378 21.90 10.61 10.51
C THR A 378 21.09 10.11 11.69
N HIS A 379 20.07 9.25 11.46
CA HIS A 379 19.09 8.95 12.50
C HIS A 379 19.01 7.48 12.92
N PHE A 380 19.57 6.54 12.12
CA PHE A 380 19.32 5.13 12.35
C PHE A 380 20.59 4.28 12.23
N ASP A 381 20.63 3.22 13.05
CA ASP A 381 21.58 2.11 12.91
C ASP A 381 20.88 0.98 12.14
N TYR A 382 21.32 0.74 10.89
CA TYR A 382 20.64 -0.21 10.02
C TYR A 382 21.59 -0.97 9.10
N ASP A 383 21.20 -2.21 8.80
CA ASP A 383 21.81 -3.07 7.81
C ASP A 383 20.82 -3.46 6.73
N ILE A 384 21.18 -3.28 5.44
CA ILE A 384 20.34 -3.76 4.32
C ILE A 384 20.87 -5.10 3.84
N VAL A 385 20.01 -6.13 3.93
CA VAL A 385 20.34 -7.50 3.56
C VAL A 385 19.49 -7.93 2.37
N TYR A 386 20.14 -8.43 1.33
CA TYR A 386 19.43 -9.02 0.20
C TYR A 386 18.80 -10.35 0.60
N LYS A 387 17.50 -10.49 0.34
CA LYS A 387 16.74 -11.73 0.53
C LYS A 387 16.00 -12.04 -0.76
N PRO A 388 16.27 -13.21 -1.40
CA PRO A 388 15.56 -13.57 -2.63
C PRO A 388 14.05 -13.50 -2.46
N GLY A 389 13.33 -12.93 -3.44
CA GLY A 389 11.88 -12.65 -3.35
C GLY A 389 11.03 -13.85 -2.94
N HIS A 390 11.37 -15.09 -3.38
CA HIS A 390 10.65 -16.30 -2.97
C HIS A 390 10.78 -16.66 -1.48
N LYS A 391 11.75 -16.07 -0.76
CA LYS A 391 11.93 -16.20 0.69
C LYS A 391 11.50 -14.94 1.45
N ASN A 392 11.13 -13.89 0.75
CA ASN A 392 10.65 -12.64 1.35
C ASN A 392 9.14 -12.77 1.61
N LYS A 393 8.71 -12.67 2.87
CA LYS A 393 7.28 -12.69 3.23
C LYS A 393 6.53 -11.51 2.60
N ALA A 394 7.21 -10.37 2.39
CA ALA A 394 6.64 -9.22 1.71
C ALA A 394 6.40 -9.48 0.22
N ASP A 395 7.25 -10.27 -0.47
CA ASP A 395 7.10 -10.61 -1.90
C ASP A 395 5.89 -11.54 -2.16
N ALA A 396 5.61 -12.49 -1.25
CA ALA A 396 4.37 -13.26 -1.30
C ALA A 396 3.12 -12.37 -1.20
N LEU A 397 3.27 -11.16 -0.67
CA LEU A 397 2.24 -10.16 -0.48
C LEU A 397 2.23 -9.10 -1.60
N SER A 398 3.30 -8.95 -2.40
CA SER A 398 3.41 -7.94 -3.47
C SER A 398 2.92 -8.42 -4.82
N ARG A 399 2.90 -9.72 -5.06
CA ARG A 399 2.40 -10.26 -6.31
C ARG A 399 0.90 -10.50 -6.22
N PRO A 400 0.09 -10.03 -7.20
CA PRO A 400 -1.23 -10.58 -7.37
C PRO A 400 -1.05 -12.09 -7.47
N GLY A 401 -1.90 -12.86 -6.83
CA GLY A 401 -1.89 -14.32 -6.89
C GLY A 401 -2.05 -14.82 -8.32
N HIS A 402 -1.00 -14.71 -9.12
CA HIS A 402 -0.77 -15.44 -10.35
C HIS A 402 0.05 -16.70 -10.05
N VAL A 403 -0.37 -17.41 -9.05
CA VAL A 403 -0.49 -18.84 -9.11
C VAL A 403 -2.00 -19.10 -9.01
N ALA A 404 -2.72 -18.75 -10.05
CA ALA A 404 -3.72 -19.68 -10.44
C ALA A 404 -2.93 -21.00 -10.63
N ALA A 405 -3.00 -21.89 -9.66
CA ALA A 405 -3.14 -23.26 -10.03
C ALA A 405 -4.27 -23.18 -11.08
N ILE A 406 -3.89 -23.24 -12.35
CA ILE A 406 -4.82 -23.55 -13.42
C ILE A 406 -5.25 -24.94 -13.00
N GLN A 407 -6.30 -25.00 -12.21
CA GLN A 407 -7.03 -26.25 -12.06
C GLN A 407 -7.44 -26.55 -13.47
N ILE A 408 -7.09 -27.72 -13.96
CA ILE A 408 -7.39 -28.19 -15.33
C ILE A 408 -8.87 -27.97 -15.64
N GLU A 409 -9.73 -28.05 -14.62
CA GLU A 409 -11.16 -27.73 -14.65
C GLU A 409 -11.50 -26.26 -14.99
N GLY A 410 -10.61 -25.30 -14.70
CA GLY A 410 -10.79 -23.86 -14.99
C GLY A 410 -10.02 -23.36 -16.21
N MET A 411 -9.36 -24.23 -16.97
CA MET A 411 -8.61 -23.84 -18.17
C MET A 411 -9.55 -23.29 -19.25
N ASN A 412 -9.20 -22.15 -19.84
CA ASN A 412 -9.94 -21.54 -20.94
C ASN A 412 -10.19 -22.57 -22.06
N PRO A 413 -11.42 -22.76 -22.54
CA PRO A 413 -11.76 -23.76 -23.56
C PRO A 413 -10.92 -23.65 -24.85
N LEU A 414 -10.56 -22.43 -25.27
CA LEU A 414 -9.68 -22.17 -26.40
C LEU A 414 -8.27 -22.72 -26.15
N LEU A 415 -7.70 -22.45 -25.00
CA LEU A 415 -6.36 -22.94 -24.61
C LEU A 415 -6.38 -24.46 -24.49
N LYS A 416 -7.42 -25.04 -23.91
CA LYS A 416 -7.60 -26.50 -23.82
C LYS A 416 -7.67 -27.15 -25.20
N GLY A 417 -8.39 -26.54 -26.14
CA GLY A 417 -8.45 -26.99 -27.54
C GLY A 417 -7.07 -26.98 -28.23
N LEU A 418 -6.25 -25.97 -28.00
CA LEU A 418 -4.88 -25.90 -28.53
C LEU A 418 -3.97 -26.99 -27.95
N PHE A 419 -4.11 -27.30 -26.65
CA PHE A 419 -3.38 -28.40 -26.04
C PHE A 419 -3.78 -29.75 -26.65
N THR A 420 -5.08 -30.05 -26.72
CA THR A 420 -5.60 -31.29 -27.28
C THR A 420 -5.15 -31.49 -28.73
N HIS A 421 -5.26 -30.43 -29.55
CA HIS A 421 -4.79 -30.47 -30.94
C HIS A 421 -3.26 -30.64 -31.03
N GLY A 422 -2.50 -29.96 -30.18
CA GLY A 422 -1.05 -30.11 -30.11
C GLY A 422 -0.59 -31.51 -29.73
N TYR A 423 -1.29 -32.17 -28.78
CA TYR A 423 -0.98 -33.56 -28.41
C TYR A 423 -1.26 -34.57 -29.54
N THR A 424 -2.20 -34.32 -30.44
CA THR A 424 -2.46 -35.20 -31.59
C THR A 424 -1.39 -35.07 -32.69
N ILE A 425 -0.75 -33.91 -32.79
CA ILE A 425 0.22 -33.60 -33.86
C ILE A 425 1.66 -33.88 -33.44
N ASP A 426 1.99 -33.74 -32.13
CA ASP A 426 3.38 -33.88 -31.66
C ASP A 426 3.87 -35.34 -31.68
N PRO A 427 4.83 -35.70 -32.57
CA PRO A 427 5.34 -37.06 -32.67
C PRO A 427 6.16 -37.50 -31.45
N LYS A 428 6.48 -36.58 -30.53
CA LYS A 428 7.24 -36.91 -29.30
C LYS A 428 6.34 -37.41 -28.17
N ILE A 429 5.04 -37.18 -28.23
CA ILE A 429 4.09 -37.61 -27.18
C ILE A 429 4.04 -39.12 -27.03
N PRO A 430 3.89 -39.93 -28.09
CA PRO A 430 3.90 -41.39 -27.98
C PRO A 430 5.22 -41.93 -27.40
N LEU A 431 6.33 -41.27 -27.70
CA LEU A 431 7.66 -41.65 -27.18
C LEU A 431 7.79 -41.31 -25.70
N ALA A 432 7.26 -40.20 -25.25
CA ALA A 432 7.22 -39.77 -23.84
C ALA A 432 6.31 -40.68 -23.01
N GLU A 433 5.17 -41.10 -23.57
CA GLU A 433 4.28 -42.10 -22.95
C GLU A 433 4.95 -43.47 -22.78
N LYS A 434 5.60 -44.00 -23.85
CA LYS A 434 6.38 -45.24 -23.79
C LYS A 434 7.47 -45.18 -22.71
N LYS A 435 8.10 -44.04 -22.49
CA LYS A 435 9.09 -43.79 -21.44
C LYS A 435 8.47 -43.53 -20.05
N LYS A 436 7.13 -43.59 -19.92
CA LYS A 436 6.39 -43.31 -18.67
C LYS A 436 6.73 -41.98 -18.05
N LEU A 437 6.96 -40.96 -18.88
CA LEU A 437 7.28 -39.59 -18.47
C LEU A 437 6.03 -38.71 -18.28
N LEU A 438 4.87 -39.13 -18.80
CA LEU A 438 3.60 -38.45 -18.78
C LEU A 438 2.60 -39.16 -17.89
N GLN A 439 1.72 -38.36 -17.27
CA GLN A 439 0.51 -38.79 -16.59
C GLN A 439 -0.63 -37.93 -17.11
N TRP A 440 -1.70 -38.56 -17.60
CA TRP A 440 -2.85 -37.85 -18.12
C TRP A 440 -3.83 -37.47 -16.99
N ASP A 441 -4.29 -36.24 -17.03
CA ASP A 441 -5.36 -35.73 -16.19
C ASP A 441 -6.41 -35.06 -17.10
N HIS A 442 -7.57 -35.70 -17.25
CA HIS A 442 -8.57 -35.37 -18.27
C HIS A 442 -7.89 -35.37 -19.66
N ASP A 443 -7.94 -34.26 -20.39
CA ASP A 443 -7.35 -34.15 -21.75
C ASP A 443 -5.98 -33.47 -21.76
N VAL A 444 -5.29 -33.36 -20.63
CA VAL A 444 -4.01 -32.66 -20.49
C VAL A 444 -2.94 -33.58 -19.93
N ALA A 445 -1.76 -33.57 -20.55
CA ALA A 445 -0.64 -34.36 -20.12
C ALA A 445 0.18 -33.63 -19.04
N LEU A 446 0.38 -34.25 -17.90
CA LEU A 446 1.25 -33.80 -16.82
C LEU A 446 2.60 -34.51 -16.83
N CYS A 447 3.64 -33.84 -16.40
CA CYS A 447 4.93 -34.48 -16.17
C CYS A 447 4.83 -35.41 -14.95
N LYS A 448 5.25 -36.67 -15.08
CA LYS A 448 5.17 -37.68 -14.02
C LYS A 448 5.84 -37.19 -12.72
N GLY A 449 5.12 -37.26 -11.61
CA GLY A 449 5.62 -36.84 -10.31
C GLY A 449 5.68 -35.32 -10.12
N SER A 450 5.04 -34.53 -11.01
CA SER A 450 4.99 -33.09 -10.94
C SER A 450 3.60 -32.60 -11.32
N THR A 451 3.21 -31.45 -10.82
CA THR A 451 1.96 -30.75 -11.20
C THR A 451 2.11 -29.94 -12.49
N LYS A 452 3.25 -30.05 -13.20
CA LYS A 452 3.51 -29.26 -14.41
C LYS A 452 2.86 -29.88 -15.63
N ILE A 453 2.24 -29.02 -16.44
CA ILE A 453 1.62 -29.41 -17.70
C ILE A 453 2.70 -29.56 -18.76
N TRP A 454 2.72 -30.69 -19.43
CA TRP A 454 3.58 -30.94 -20.58
C TRP A 454 3.02 -30.20 -21.80
N VAL A 455 3.81 -29.29 -22.37
CA VAL A 455 3.41 -28.53 -23.57
C VAL A 455 3.87 -29.28 -24.81
N PRO A 456 2.96 -29.64 -25.74
CA PRO A 456 3.31 -30.30 -26.99
C PRO A 456 4.10 -29.38 -27.91
N ASN A 457 4.83 -29.97 -28.88
CA ASN A 457 5.58 -29.23 -29.89
C ASN A 457 4.62 -28.66 -30.94
N TYR A 458 3.88 -27.61 -30.55
CA TYR A 458 2.90 -26.91 -31.37
C TYR A 458 3.16 -25.39 -31.35
N PRO A 459 3.77 -24.83 -32.42
CA PRO A 459 4.22 -23.43 -32.41
C PRO A 459 3.16 -22.38 -32.04
N PRO A 460 1.88 -22.48 -32.47
CA PRO A 460 0.87 -21.50 -32.06
C PRO A 460 0.59 -21.48 -30.56
N LEU A 461 0.64 -22.65 -29.91
CA LEU A 461 0.48 -22.75 -28.46
C LEU A 461 1.70 -22.15 -27.72
N TRP A 462 2.91 -22.42 -28.21
CA TRP A 462 4.13 -21.86 -27.65
C TRP A 462 4.16 -20.34 -27.74
N GLN A 463 3.82 -19.82 -28.89
CA GLN A 463 3.76 -18.37 -29.09
C GLN A 463 2.80 -17.72 -28.12
N LEU A 464 1.61 -18.24 -27.98
CA LEU A 464 0.59 -17.73 -27.06
C LEU A 464 1.06 -17.79 -25.60
N LEU A 465 1.69 -18.88 -25.17
CA LEU A 465 2.24 -18.99 -23.81
C LEU A 465 3.42 -18.03 -23.59
N LEU A 466 4.31 -17.86 -24.58
CA LEU A 466 5.44 -16.96 -24.49
C LEU A 466 4.99 -15.48 -24.46
N GLU A 467 4.00 -15.11 -25.28
CA GLU A 467 3.37 -13.79 -25.27
C GLU A 467 2.70 -13.50 -23.92
N GLU A 468 1.95 -14.46 -23.36
CA GLU A 468 1.28 -14.32 -22.05
C GLU A 468 2.26 -14.10 -20.88
N PHE A 469 3.43 -14.72 -20.92
CA PHE A 469 4.43 -14.60 -19.85
C PHE A 469 5.48 -13.51 -20.11
N HIS A 470 5.51 -12.88 -21.29
CA HIS A 470 6.50 -11.87 -21.64
C HIS A 470 5.90 -10.55 -22.15
N ASP A 471 4.96 -10.58 -23.13
CA ASP A 471 4.53 -9.39 -23.87
C ASP A 471 3.34 -8.67 -23.26
N VAL A 472 2.51 -9.37 -22.49
CA VAL A 472 1.34 -8.72 -21.85
C VAL A 472 1.76 -7.64 -20.84
N LEU A 473 0.96 -6.61 -20.74
CA LEU A 473 1.20 -5.42 -19.91
C LEU A 473 1.62 -5.73 -18.47
N TYR A 474 1.08 -6.78 -17.87
CA TYR A 474 1.41 -7.20 -16.50
C TYR A 474 2.70 -8.04 -16.43
N ALA A 475 3.15 -8.68 -17.50
CA ALA A 475 4.43 -9.36 -17.56
C ALA A 475 5.60 -8.39 -17.72
N GLY A 476 5.37 -7.22 -18.38
CA GLY A 476 6.30 -6.08 -18.39
C GLY A 476 7.63 -6.35 -19.08
N HIS A 477 7.66 -7.19 -20.12
CA HIS A 477 8.86 -7.52 -20.90
C HIS A 477 10.08 -7.91 -20.05
N ILE A 478 9.88 -8.75 -19.03
CA ILE A 478 10.96 -9.21 -18.15
C ILE A 478 12.01 -10.02 -18.91
N GLY A 479 13.25 -10.07 -18.37
CA GLY A 479 14.35 -10.79 -19.01
C GLY A 479 14.14 -12.31 -19.08
N SER A 480 14.78 -12.99 -20.04
CA SER A 480 14.61 -14.41 -20.35
C SER A 480 14.64 -15.34 -19.11
N ASN A 481 15.55 -15.12 -18.18
CA ASN A 481 15.65 -15.93 -16.97
C ASN A 481 14.41 -15.78 -16.04
N LYS A 482 13.86 -14.57 -15.91
CA LYS A 482 12.67 -14.34 -15.09
C LYS A 482 11.40 -14.87 -15.77
N THR A 483 11.28 -14.69 -17.08
CA THR A 483 10.17 -15.25 -17.86
C THR A 483 10.21 -16.79 -17.81
N LEU A 484 11.39 -17.40 -18.00
CA LEU A 484 11.59 -18.83 -17.85
C LEU A 484 11.18 -19.34 -16.45
N ALA A 485 11.60 -18.65 -15.40
CA ALA A 485 11.25 -19.03 -14.03
C ALA A 485 9.74 -18.93 -13.76
N GLY A 486 9.05 -18.00 -14.41
CA GLY A 486 7.59 -17.86 -14.35
C GLY A 486 6.86 -19.01 -15.02
N ILE A 487 7.17 -19.25 -16.30
CA ILE A 487 6.50 -20.28 -17.11
C ILE A 487 6.82 -21.71 -16.62
N ALA A 488 8.05 -21.97 -16.16
CA ALA A 488 8.51 -23.25 -15.64
C ALA A 488 7.82 -23.68 -14.33
N LYS A 489 7.05 -22.83 -13.70
CA LYS A 489 6.24 -23.21 -12.52
C LYS A 489 5.04 -24.05 -12.92
N VAL A 490 4.47 -23.78 -14.08
CA VAL A 490 3.20 -24.37 -14.53
C VAL A 490 3.41 -25.31 -15.72
N TYR A 491 4.28 -24.93 -16.65
CA TYR A 491 4.48 -25.61 -17.93
C TYR A 491 5.88 -26.20 -18.06
N TYR A 492 5.99 -27.23 -18.90
CA TYR A 492 7.27 -27.84 -19.23
C TYR A 492 7.28 -28.37 -20.66
N TRP A 493 8.36 -28.10 -21.40
CA TRP A 493 8.71 -28.73 -22.67
C TRP A 493 10.24 -28.84 -22.83
N PRO A 494 10.75 -29.80 -23.63
CA PRO A 494 12.18 -29.93 -23.88
C PRO A 494 12.75 -28.67 -24.56
N HIS A 495 13.91 -28.21 -24.10
CA HIS A 495 14.65 -27.04 -24.58
C HIS A 495 13.98 -25.68 -24.32
N MET A 496 13.01 -25.61 -23.43
CA MET A 496 12.25 -24.42 -23.07
C MET A 496 13.14 -23.17 -22.79
N ALA A 497 14.32 -23.37 -22.19
CA ALA A 497 15.26 -22.27 -21.90
C ALA A 497 15.79 -21.60 -23.17
N ASN A 498 16.11 -22.38 -24.19
CA ASN A 498 16.61 -21.89 -25.48
C ASN A 498 15.51 -21.16 -26.25
N ASP A 499 14.29 -21.69 -26.26
CA ASP A 499 13.17 -21.10 -26.97
C ASP A 499 12.77 -19.77 -26.33
N MET A 500 12.75 -19.72 -24.98
CA MET A 500 12.55 -18.50 -24.23
C MET A 500 13.62 -17.45 -24.49
N GLN A 501 14.89 -17.85 -24.55
CA GLN A 501 15.98 -16.93 -24.85
C GLN A 501 15.84 -16.35 -26.26
N LYS A 502 15.52 -17.19 -27.26
CA LYS A 502 15.27 -16.74 -28.63
C LYS A 502 14.12 -15.73 -28.70
N PHE A 503 12.99 -16.03 -28.07
CA PHE A 503 11.80 -15.18 -28.06
C PHE A 503 12.10 -13.81 -27.44
N VAL A 504 12.73 -13.79 -26.27
CA VAL A 504 13.04 -12.52 -25.56
C VAL A 504 14.11 -11.72 -26.31
N THR A 505 15.06 -12.36 -26.99
CA THR A 505 16.07 -11.66 -27.79
C THR A 505 15.52 -11.10 -29.09
N SER A 506 14.44 -11.66 -29.65
CA SER A 506 13.76 -11.14 -30.83
C SER A 506 12.66 -10.12 -30.52
N CYS A 507 12.32 -9.89 -29.26
CA CYS A 507 11.28 -8.95 -28.87
C CYS A 507 11.73 -7.49 -29.13
N ASP A 508 11.01 -6.77 -29.99
CA ASP A 508 11.32 -5.39 -30.41
C ASP A 508 11.32 -4.41 -29.21
N THR A 509 10.34 -4.53 -28.35
CA THR A 509 10.24 -3.70 -27.13
C THR A 509 11.44 -3.90 -26.20
N CYS A 510 11.86 -5.17 -26.01
CA CYS A 510 13.05 -5.48 -25.22
C CYS A 510 14.34 -4.92 -25.84
N GLN A 511 14.45 -4.98 -27.18
CA GLN A 511 15.62 -4.46 -27.90
C GLN A 511 15.72 -2.93 -27.81
N GLN A 512 14.59 -2.24 -27.82
CA GLN A 512 14.54 -0.78 -27.72
C GLN A 512 14.76 -0.26 -26.30
N MET A 513 14.24 -0.95 -25.27
CA MET A 513 14.19 -0.44 -23.89
C MET A 513 15.30 -0.96 -22.98
N LYS A 514 15.89 -2.12 -23.27
CA LYS A 514 16.92 -2.69 -22.39
C LYS A 514 18.30 -2.16 -22.73
N SER A 515 19.04 -1.69 -21.72
CA SER A 515 20.45 -1.32 -21.87
C SER A 515 21.26 -2.52 -22.36
N THR A 516 22.06 -2.32 -23.40
CA THR A 516 22.95 -3.34 -23.96
C THR A 516 24.00 -3.73 -22.92
N LYS A 517 24.14 -5.02 -22.62
CA LYS A 517 25.23 -5.56 -21.80
C LYS A 517 26.53 -5.76 -22.60
N GLN A 518 26.67 -5.09 -23.75
CA GLN A 518 27.91 -5.14 -24.53
C GLN A 518 29.04 -4.46 -23.74
N LYS A 519 30.24 -5.00 -23.88
CA LYS A 519 31.45 -4.36 -23.34
C LYS A 519 31.51 -2.93 -23.86
N LYS A 520 31.95 -1.99 -23.00
CA LYS A 520 32.18 -0.60 -23.43
C LYS A 520 32.98 -0.61 -24.73
N ALA A 521 32.50 0.14 -25.73
CA ALA A 521 33.24 0.33 -26.95
C ALA A 521 34.67 0.79 -26.64
N GLY A 522 35.65 0.27 -27.37
CA GLY A 522 37.05 0.68 -27.22
C GLY A 522 37.23 2.19 -27.52
N LEU A 523 38.43 2.70 -27.36
CA LEU A 523 38.76 4.09 -27.68
C LEU A 523 38.36 4.41 -29.11
N LEU A 524 37.84 5.61 -29.35
CA LEU A 524 37.42 6.09 -30.63
C LEU A 524 38.61 5.99 -31.61
N GLN A 525 38.46 5.20 -32.66
CA GLN A 525 39.48 5.13 -33.71
C GLN A 525 39.28 6.33 -34.63
N PRO A 526 40.32 7.16 -34.86
CA PRO A 526 40.18 8.26 -35.80
C PRO A 526 39.91 7.73 -37.20
N LEU A 527 38.93 8.31 -37.88
CA LEU A 527 38.67 8.01 -39.27
C LEU A 527 39.84 8.50 -40.10
N THR A 528 40.28 7.69 -41.08
CA THR A 528 41.32 8.10 -42.07
C THR A 528 40.89 9.36 -42.80
N VAL A 529 41.80 10.36 -42.82
CA VAL A 529 41.56 11.59 -43.57
C VAL A 529 41.74 11.28 -45.06
N PRO A 530 40.77 11.54 -45.93
CA PRO A 530 40.93 11.31 -47.35
C PRO A 530 41.97 12.29 -47.97
N GLU A 531 42.72 11.82 -48.95
CA GLU A 531 43.78 12.59 -49.58
C GLU A 531 43.32 13.33 -50.85
N GLN A 532 42.13 12.95 -51.37
CA GLN A 532 41.58 13.53 -52.58
C GLN A 532 40.07 13.83 -52.44
N PRO A 533 39.55 14.83 -53.19
CA PRO A 533 38.11 15.10 -53.23
C PRO A 533 37.31 13.87 -53.68
N TRP A 534 36.15 13.66 -53.04
CA TRP A 534 35.21 12.59 -53.34
C TRP A 534 35.70 11.16 -53.05
N GLN A 535 36.86 10.99 -52.47
CA GLN A 535 37.38 9.70 -52.05
C GLN A 535 36.54 9.06 -50.92
N VAL A 536 36.07 9.87 -49.96
CA VAL A 536 35.21 9.45 -48.87
C VAL A 536 34.09 10.47 -48.69
N VAL A 537 32.84 9.99 -48.77
CA VAL A 537 31.65 10.82 -48.60
C VAL A 537 30.89 10.43 -47.36
N SER A 538 30.25 11.39 -46.72
CA SER A 538 29.28 11.21 -45.64
C SER A 538 27.89 11.40 -46.22
N LEU A 539 26.97 10.49 -45.86
CA LEU A 539 25.59 10.54 -46.31
C LEU A 539 24.69 10.73 -45.07
N ASP A 540 23.75 11.65 -45.20
CA ASP A 540 22.72 11.86 -44.18
C ASP A 540 21.36 12.10 -44.84
N PHE A 541 20.26 11.85 -44.09
CA PHE A 541 18.90 12.03 -44.59
C PHE A 541 18.15 13.00 -43.68
N ILE A 542 17.68 14.09 -44.22
CA ILE A 542 16.71 14.98 -43.57
C ILE A 542 15.33 14.47 -43.98
N THR A 543 14.57 13.97 -42.99
CA THR A 543 13.25 13.37 -43.22
C THR A 543 12.15 14.12 -42.44
N GLY A 544 10.88 13.93 -42.82
CA GLY A 544 9.75 14.61 -42.19
C GLY A 544 9.51 16.02 -42.74
N LEU A 545 10.03 16.33 -43.91
CA LEU A 545 9.76 17.59 -44.59
C LEU A 545 8.36 17.56 -45.25
N PRO A 546 7.70 18.72 -45.42
CA PRO A 546 6.47 18.80 -46.20
C PRO A 546 6.68 18.27 -47.63
N PRO A 547 5.73 17.48 -48.19
CA PRO A 547 5.88 16.94 -49.52
C PRO A 547 5.89 18.06 -50.56
N THR A 548 6.82 18.00 -51.50
CA THR A 548 6.86 18.91 -52.66
C THR A 548 5.80 18.50 -53.69
N ASN A 549 5.51 19.36 -54.66
CA ASN A 549 4.57 19.08 -55.77
C ASN A 549 4.95 17.82 -56.57
N ALA A 550 6.21 17.39 -56.53
CA ALA A 550 6.72 16.15 -57.18
C ALA A 550 6.72 14.94 -56.23
N GLY A 551 6.14 15.05 -55.02
CA GLY A 551 6.00 13.95 -54.04
C GLY A 551 7.26 13.62 -53.24
N HIS A 552 8.24 14.52 -53.16
CA HIS A 552 9.44 14.33 -52.34
C HIS A 552 9.20 14.84 -50.93
N ASP A 553 9.52 14.05 -49.89
CA ASP A 553 9.36 14.38 -48.46
C ASP A 553 10.68 14.26 -47.68
N ALA A 554 11.78 14.05 -48.36
CA ALA A 554 13.10 13.93 -47.74
C ALA A 554 14.21 14.45 -48.65
N ILE A 555 15.33 14.84 -48.05
CA ILE A 555 16.54 15.29 -48.71
C ILE A 555 17.69 14.37 -48.32
N LEU A 556 18.40 13.85 -49.33
CA LEU A 556 19.69 13.20 -49.14
C LEU A 556 20.78 14.29 -49.16
N VAL A 557 21.56 14.34 -48.09
CA VAL A 557 22.72 15.20 -47.94
C VAL A 557 23.99 14.36 -48.16
N VAL A 558 24.79 14.75 -49.10
CA VAL A 558 26.08 14.11 -49.41
C VAL A 558 27.18 15.11 -49.14
N ILE A 559 28.09 14.79 -48.23
CA ILE A 559 29.23 15.67 -47.86
C ILE A 559 30.53 14.97 -48.19
N ASP A 560 31.34 15.59 -49.04
CA ASP A 560 32.72 15.16 -49.28
C ASP A 560 33.55 15.43 -48.00
N LYS A 561 34.22 14.40 -47.49
CA LYS A 561 34.99 14.55 -46.23
C LYS A 561 36.27 15.34 -46.40
N PHE A 562 36.83 15.44 -47.63
CA PHE A 562 38.03 16.22 -47.91
C PHE A 562 37.71 17.70 -48.09
N SER A 563 36.93 18.05 -49.10
CA SER A 563 36.63 19.44 -49.48
C SER A 563 35.52 20.09 -48.67
N LYS A 564 34.72 19.30 -47.92
CA LYS A 564 33.50 19.73 -47.23
C LYS A 564 32.40 20.23 -48.16
N ILE A 565 32.52 20.03 -49.45
CA ILE A 565 31.46 20.36 -50.43
C ILE A 565 30.25 19.49 -50.13
N THR A 566 29.08 20.12 -50.06
CA THR A 566 27.82 19.48 -49.76
C THR A 566 26.90 19.49 -50.99
N SER A 567 26.37 18.36 -51.35
CA SER A 567 25.35 18.20 -52.38
C SER A 567 24.03 17.73 -51.77
N PHE A 568 22.92 18.26 -52.24
CA PHE A 568 21.57 17.94 -51.77
C PHE A 568 20.77 17.30 -52.91
N ARG A 569 20.01 16.23 -52.59
CA ARG A 569 19.11 15.58 -53.55
C ARG A 569 17.76 15.29 -52.93
N HIS A 570 16.68 15.72 -53.55
CA HIS A 570 15.33 15.40 -53.15
C HIS A 570 15.03 13.93 -53.45
N ILE A 571 14.38 13.22 -52.50
CA ILE A 571 14.05 11.80 -52.65
C ILE A 571 12.61 11.51 -52.31
N GLN A 572 12.04 10.48 -52.99
CA GLN A 572 10.70 9.98 -52.72
C GLN A 572 10.69 8.90 -51.62
N PRO A 573 9.55 8.67 -50.94
CA PRO A 573 9.43 7.73 -49.81
C PRO A 573 9.86 6.29 -50.13
N HIS A 574 9.67 5.84 -51.36
CA HIS A 574 10.02 4.48 -51.78
C HIS A 574 11.52 4.18 -51.82
N ALA A 575 12.39 5.18 -51.92
CA ALA A 575 13.85 5.01 -51.89
C ALA A 575 14.37 4.58 -50.49
N ARG A 576 13.53 4.69 -49.43
CA ARG A 576 13.89 4.29 -48.06
C ARG A 576 14.11 2.78 -47.86
N ARG A 577 13.52 1.93 -48.69
CA ARG A 577 13.63 0.46 -48.58
C ARG A 577 14.90 -0.14 -49.18
N LYS A 578 15.69 0.59 -49.98
CA LYS A 578 16.91 0.08 -50.60
C LYS A 578 18.21 0.54 -49.89
N ARG A 579 18.24 0.53 -48.58
CA ARG A 579 19.43 0.96 -47.80
C ARG A 579 20.68 0.09 -47.95
N HIS A 580 20.61 -1.10 -48.57
CA HIS A 580 21.73 -2.05 -48.62
C HIS A 580 22.37 -2.25 -49.98
N SER A 581 21.93 -1.58 -51.05
CA SER A 581 22.46 -1.83 -52.41
C SER A 581 23.19 -0.66 -53.09
N TYR A 582 23.37 0.48 -52.39
CA TYR A 582 24.01 1.67 -53.02
C TYR A 582 25.50 1.87 -52.69
N SER A 583 26.13 0.97 -51.97
CA SER A 583 27.57 1.09 -51.61
C SER A 583 28.53 0.52 -52.67
N SER A 584 28.03 -0.07 -53.77
CA SER A 584 28.91 -0.76 -54.75
C SER A 584 28.88 -0.25 -56.20
N ASN A 585 28.07 0.78 -56.52
CA ASN A 585 27.94 1.19 -57.94
C ASN A 585 28.03 2.70 -58.19
N THR A 586 28.88 3.44 -57.50
CA THR A 586 29.18 4.85 -57.86
C THR A 586 30.67 5.09 -58.04
N SER A 587 31.33 4.22 -58.81
CA SER A 587 32.63 4.52 -59.39
C SER A 587 32.51 4.43 -60.92
N SER A 588 31.91 5.42 -61.51
CA SER A 588 32.17 5.83 -62.94
C SER A 588 31.06 6.79 -63.39
N HIS A 589 31.48 7.95 -63.75
CA HIS A 589 30.86 9.04 -64.49
C HIS A 589 30.64 10.32 -63.71
N SER A 590 31.58 11.21 -63.90
CA SER A 590 31.30 12.62 -64.16
C SER A 590 32.57 13.40 -64.47
N THR A 591 32.85 13.50 -65.69
CA THR A 591 33.49 14.70 -66.26
C THR A 591 32.38 15.46 -66.97
N GLY A 592 32.23 16.75 -66.70
CA GLY A 592 31.38 17.61 -67.55
C GLY A 592 30.73 18.77 -66.74
N SER A 593 31.45 19.89 -66.66
CA SER A 593 31.06 21.29 -66.88
C SER A 593 29.79 21.85 -66.22
N GLN A 594 30.07 22.92 -65.53
CA GLN A 594 29.36 24.15 -65.13
C GLN A 594 28.64 24.15 -63.81
#